data_7d93ac57a4c9be68b5e0762755211ed8
#
_entry.id   7d93ac57a4c9be68b5e0762755211ed8
#
_cell.length_a   1.000
_cell.length_b   1.000
_cell.length_c   1.000
_cell.angle_alpha   90.00
_cell.angle_beta   90.00
_cell.angle_gamma   90.00
#
_symmetry.space_group_name_H-M   'P 1'
#
loop_
_entity.id
_entity.type
_entity.pdbx_description
1 polymer ?
#
loop_
_entity_poly.entity_id
_entity_poly.type
_entity_poly.pdbx_seq_one_letter_code
_entity_poly.pdbx_strand_id
1 'polypeptide(L)'
;RYDQILVVELGSLWAAPLCGDLLRRAGCRVVKVESLARPDGARHGLAAFFDLLNVGKESIVVDMTTGAGRDALHRLVSSADVVVEASRPRVMRQWGVDVDVLVESGTVWTSITGYGRTGPRSSGVAFGDDAAISGGLFLEDPLGFVADAVADPATGLLAAVLTLAALKSGRGHLLDVSLAGTARWLAGDGRMVD
;
A
#
# COMPACT_ATOMS: atom_id res chain seq x y z
N ARG A 1 20.73 -9.68 -1.36
CA ARG A 1 19.71 -10.55 -1.97
C ARG A 1 18.42 -10.34 -1.20
N TYR A 2 17.31 -10.27 -1.93
CA TYR A 2 15.98 -10.03 -1.32
C TYR A 2 15.19 -11.33 -1.10
N ASP A 3 15.76 -12.49 -1.42
CA ASP A 3 15.15 -13.83 -1.32
C ASP A 3 14.80 -14.28 0.11
N GLN A 4 15.37 -13.59 1.11
CA GLN A 4 15.04 -13.82 2.52
C GLN A 4 14.02 -12.81 3.08
N ILE A 5 13.68 -11.77 2.31
CA ILE A 5 12.78 -10.71 2.75
C ILE A 5 11.33 -11.17 2.65
N LEU A 6 10.63 -11.18 3.79
CA LEU A 6 9.19 -11.45 3.87
C LEU A 6 8.41 -10.13 3.81
N VAL A 7 7.58 -10.01 2.79
CA VAL A 7 6.63 -8.90 2.61
C VAL A 7 5.23 -9.38 2.94
N VAL A 8 4.55 -8.71 3.86
CA VAL A 8 3.13 -8.89 4.12
C VAL A 8 2.35 -7.75 3.47
N GLU A 9 1.47 -8.10 2.53
CA GLU A 9 0.67 -7.14 1.78
C GLU A 9 -0.77 -7.14 2.28
N LEU A 10 -1.21 -6.01 2.81
CA LEU A 10 -2.55 -5.72 3.34
C LEU A 10 -3.25 -4.68 2.44
N GLY A 11 -3.32 -4.96 1.15
CA GLY A 11 -3.86 -4.04 0.17
C GLY A 11 -4.79 -4.68 -0.84
N SER A 12 -5.57 -3.85 -1.49
CA SER A 12 -6.56 -4.24 -2.50
C SER A 12 -6.48 -3.34 -3.72
N LEU A 13 -7.08 -3.76 -4.80
CA LEU A 13 -7.24 -3.06 -6.07
C LEU A 13 -5.94 -2.89 -6.82
N TRP A 14 -5.25 -1.74 -6.75
CA TRP A 14 -4.13 -1.44 -7.64
C TRP A 14 -2.82 -1.05 -6.94
N ALA A 15 -2.77 0.08 -6.24
CA ALA A 15 -1.51 0.67 -5.76
C ALA A 15 -0.69 -0.28 -4.87
N ALA A 16 -1.28 -0.83 -3.81
CA ALA A 16 -0.58 -1.74 -2.92
C ALA A 16 -0.30 -3.11 -3.56
N PRO A 17 -1.23 -3.73 -4.30
CA PRO A 17 -0.91 -4.94 -5.07
C PRO A 17 0.21 -4.75 -6.09
N LEU A 18 0.29 -3.60 -6.77
CA LEU A 18 1.41 -3.29 -7.66
C LEU A 18 2.73 -3.15 -6.90
N CYS A 19 2.72 -2.44 -5.78
CA CYS A 19 3.88 -2.35 -4.90
C CYS A 19 4.38 -3.75 -4.50
N GLY A 20 3.47 -4.63 -4.04
CA GLY A 20 3.79 -6.01 -3.68
C GLY A 20 4.33 -6.83 -4.85
N ASP A 21 3.77 -6.69 -6.07
CA ASP A 21 4.27 -7.40 -7.24
C ASP A 21 5.68 -6.92 -7.64
N LEU A 22 5.94 -5.63 -7.57
CA LEU A 22 7.28 -5.08 -7.85
C LEU A 22 8.32 -5.56 -6.81
N LEU A 23 7.97 -5.65 -5.54
CA LEU A 23 8.82 -6.22 -4.50
C LEU A 23 9.07 -7.73 -4.76
N ARG A 24 8.04 -8.47 -5.16
CA ARG A 24 8.17 -9.88 -5.56
C ARG A 24 9.11 -10.03 -6.76
N ARG A 25 8.97 -9.20 -7.79
CA ARG A 25 9.88 -9.18 -8.95
C ARG A 25 11.30 -8.80 -8.58
N ALA A 26 11.52 -8.02 -7.54
CA ALA A 26 12.82 -7.72 -6.97
C ALA A 26 13.43 -8.92 -6.21
N GLY A 27 12.65 -9.98 -5.98
CA GLY A 27 13.07 -11.22 -5.34
C GLY A 27 12.55 -11.45 -3.92
N CYS A 28 11.69 -10.57 -3.39
CA CYS A 28 11.08 -10.77 -2.08
C CYS A 28 10.00 -11.87 -2.12
N ARG A 29 9.82 -12.55 -1.00
CA ARG A 29 8.67 -13.42 -0.76
C ARG A 29 7.49 -12.55 -0.33
N VAL A 30 6.37 -12.58 -1.07
CA VAL A 30 5.20 -11.74 -0.80
C VAL A 30 4.01 -12.60 -0.41
N VAL A 31 3.42 -12.31 0.74
CA VAL A 31 2.16 -12.90 1.23
C VAL A 31 1.07 -11.84 1.20
N LYS A 32 0.10 -12.02 0.29
CA LYS A 32 -1.10 -11.20 0.23
C LYS A 32 -2.08 -11.68 1.29
N VAL A 33 -2.52 -10.79 2.15
CA VAL A 33 -3.50 -11.05 3.20
C VAL A 33 -4.81 -10.37 2.85
N GLU A 34 -5.88 -11.14 2.80
CA GLU A 34 -7.22 -10.63 2.57
C GLU A 34 -8.11 -10.87 3.80
N SER A 35 -9.02 -9.94 4.06
CA SER A 35 -10.04 -10.13 5.08
C SER A 35 -11.17 -11.00 4.52
N LEU A 36 -11.60 -12.01 5.30
CA LEU A 36 -12.74 -12.86 4.91
C LEU A 36 -14.01 -12.01 4.65
N ALA A 37 -14.23 -10.96 5.45
CA ALA A 37 -15.41 -10.09 5.32
C ALA A 37 -15.29 -9.08 4.16
N ARG A 38 -14.08 -8.82 3.68
CA ARG A 38 -13.81 -7.85 2.61
C ARG A 38 -12.66 -8.35 1.73
N PRO A 39 -12.94 -9.28 0.81
CA PRO A 39 -11.95 -9.73 -0.16
C PRO A 39 -11.54 -8.56 -1.09
N ASP A 40 -10.45 -8.74 -1.80
CA ASP A 40 -9.98 -7.75 -2.77
C ASP A 40 -11.03 -7.50 -3.85
N GLY A 41 -11.45 -6.23 -4.00
CA GLY A 41 -12.46 -5.83 -4.98
C GLY A 41 -12.06 -6.14 -6.43
N ALA A 42 -10.77 -6.20 -6.74
CA ALA A 42 -10.29 -6.56 -8.07
C ALA A 42 -10.67 -8.01 -8.49
N ARG A 43 -11.00 -8.89 -7.54
CA ARG A 43 -11.51 -10.24 -7.82
C ARG A 43 -12.87 -10.24 -8.53
N HIS A 44 -13.63 -9.15 -8.41
CA HIS A 44 -14.95 -8.99 -9.06
C HIS A 44 -14.86 -8.30 -10.43
N GLY A 45 -13.67 -7.85 -10.83
CA GLY A 45 -13.39 -7.23 -12.11
C GLY A 45 -12.83 -8.21 -13.15
N LEU A 46 -11.99 -7.70 -14.05
CA LEU A 46 -11.27 -8.51 -15.02
C LEU A 46 -10.25 -9.42 -14.31
N ALA A 47 -10.40 -10.74 -14.44
CA ALA A 47 -9.47 -11.71 -13.84
C ALA A 47 -8.01 -11.43 -14.26
N ALA A 48 -7.78 -11.07 -15.52
CA ALA A 48 -6.46 -10.71 -16.02
C ALA A 48 -5.82 -9.53 -15.28
N PHE A 49 -6.61 -8.57 -14.80
CA PHE A 49 -6.10 -7.46 -14.00
C PHE A 49 -5.68 -7.92 -12.60
N PHE A 50 -6.50 -8.74 -11.95
CA PHE A 50 -6.14 -9.32 -10.66
C PHE A 50 -4.88 -10.17 -10.78
N ASP A 51 -4.81 -11.03 -11.80
CA ASP A 51 -3.68 -11.92 -12.04
C ASP A 51 -2.39 -11.14 -12.34
N LEU A 52 -2.46 -10.07 -13.14
CA LEU A 52 -1.32 -9.19 -13.44
C LEU A 52 -0.60 -8.71 -12.18
N LEU A 53 -1.37 -8.40 -11.14
CA LEU A 53 -0.85 -7.84 -9.89
C LEU A 53 -0.54 -8.88 -8.82
N ASN A 54 -1.07 -10.11 -8.94
CA ASN A 54 -1.04 -11.07 -7.83
C ASN A 54 -0.45 -12.44 -8.17
N VAL A 55 -0.28 -12.80 -9.44
CA VAL A 55 0.36 -14.07 -9.81
C VAL A 55 1.76 -14.18 -9.21
N GLY A 56 2.01 -15.30 -8.54
CA GLY A 56 3.30 -15.59 -7.89
C GLY A 56 3.44 -15.06 -6.47
N LYS A 57 2.43 -14.37 -5.91
CA LYS A 57 2.32 -14.12 -4.47
C LYS A 57 1.68 -15.33 -3.79
N GLU A 58 2.06 -15.57 -2.53
CA GLU A 58 1.26 -16.40 -1.64
C GLU A 58 0.01 -15.61 -1.23
N SER A 59 -1.10 -16.31 -0.98
CA SER A 59 -2.36 -15.66 -0.59
C SER A 59 -2.97 -16.38 0.61
N ILE A 60 -3.38 -15.60 1.60
CA ILE A 60 -4.10 -16.10 2.77
C ILE A 60 -5.33 -15.25 3.04
N VAL A 61 -6.37 -15.87 3.58
CA VAL A 61 -7.59 -15.19 4.03
C VAL A 61 -7.68 -15.30 5.53
N VAL A 62 -7.94 -14.19 6.20
CA VAL A 62 -8.01 -14.10 7.66
C VAL A 62 -9.35 -13.47 8.06
N ASP A 63 -10.02 -14.08 9.04
CA ASP A 63 -11.21 -13.50 9.66
C ASP A 63 -10.83 -12.49 10.73
N MET A 64 -10.73 -11.22 10.36
CA MET A 64 -10.37 -10.13 11.28
C MET A 64 -11.44 -9.81 12.32
N THR A 65 -12.61 -10.42 12.23
CA THR A 65 -13.70 -10.25 13.24
C THR A 65 -13.45 -11.08 14.49
N THR A 66 -12.67 -12.14 14.38
CA THR A 66 -12.34 -13.07 15.49
C THR A 66 -11.03 -12.70 16.19
N GLY A 67 -10.91 -13.09 17.47
CA GLY A 67 -9.64 -12.97 18.20
C GLY A 67 -8.52 -13.79 17.54
N ALA A 68 -8.80 -15.04 17.19
CA ALA A 68 -7.83 -15.94 16.56
C ALA A 68 -7.31 -15.38 15.22
N GLY A 69 -8.19 -14.74 14.42
CA GLY A 69 -7.79 -14.09 13.17
C GLY A 69 -6.88 -12.89 13.41
N ARG A 70 -7.20 -12.03 14.37
CA ARG A 70 -6.33 -10.92 14.76
C ARG A 70 -4.98 -11.40 15.29
N ASP A 71 -4.96 -12.45 16.11
CA ASP A 71 -3.71 -13.05 16.61
C ASP A 71 -2.86 -13.63 15.46
N ALA A 72 -3.51 -14.24 14.46
CA ALA A 72 -2.82 -14.72 13.26
C ALA A 72 -2.20 -13.58 12.46
N LEU A 73 -2.94 -12.47 12.25
CA LEU A 73 -2.42 -11.27 11.62
C LEU A 73 -1.21 -10.72 12.40
N HIS A 74 -1.34 -10.59 13.72
CA HIS A 74 -0.26 -10.11 14.59
C HIS A 74 1.03 -10.93 14.42
N ARG A 75 0.93 -12.25 14.50
CA ARG A 75 2.10 -13.13 14.30
C ARG A 75 2.73 -12.92 12.93
N LEU A 76 1.91 -12.78 11.89
CA LEU A 76 2.39 -12.61 10.54
C LEU A 76 3.12 -11.27 10.36
N VAL A 77 2.51 -10.14 10.75
CA VAL A 77 3.14 -8.81 10.60
C VAL A 77 4.37 -8.67 11.50
N SER A 78 4.39 -9.31 12.68
CA SER A 78 5.57 -9.31 13.56
C SER A 78 6.74 -10.15 13.02
N SER A 79 6.48 -11.04 12.09
CA SER A 79 7.53 -11.83 11.42
C SER A 79 7.99 -11.22 10.09
N ALA A 80 7.36 -10.14 9.65
CA ALA A 80 7.63 -9.52 8.37
C ALA A 80 8.79 -8.53 8.43
N ASP A 81 9.64 -8.54 7.41
CA ASP A 81 10.64 -7.51 7.19
C ASP A 81 9.99 -6.23 6.61
N VAL A 82 8.94 -6.43 5.82
CA VAL A 82 8.17 -5.36 5.17
C VAL A 82 6.68 -5.60 5.36
N VAL A 83 5.95 -4.55 5.69
CA VAL A 83 4.49 -4.54 5.59
C VAL A 83 4.08 -3.45 4.60
N VAL A 84 3.31 -3.82 3.58
CA VAL A 84 2.64 -2.88 2.66
C VAL A 84 1.17 -2.86 2.99
N GLU A 85 0.64 -1.73 3.42
CA GLU A 85 -0.79 -1.61 3.77
C GLU A 85 -1.44 -0.43 3.05
N ALA A 86 -2.71 -0.61 2.66
CA ALA A 86 -3.51 0.42 2.00
C ALA A 86 -4.86 0.62 2.71
N SER A 87 -4.81 0.69 4.03
CA SER A 87 -5.98 0.96 4.85
C SER A 87 -5.93 2.36 5.47
N ARG A 88 -7.05 2.80 6.02
CA ARG A 88 -7.03 4.02 6.83
C ARG A 88 -6.22 3.79 8.11
N PRO A 89 -5.45 4.77 8.60
CA PRO A 89 -4.52 4.60 9.75
C PRO A 89 -5.18 4.00 11.00
N ARG A 90 -6.49 4.22 11.19
CA ARG A 90 -7.24 3.67 12.32
C ARG A 90 -7.42 2.14 12.28
N VAL A 91 -7.38 1.54 11.07
CA VAL A 91 -7.72 0.11 10.90
C VAL A 91 -6.69 -0.77 11.58
N MET A 92 -5.41 -0.49 11.42
CA MET A 92 -4.35 -1.23 12.10
C MET A 92 -4.53 -1.21 13.61
N ARG A 93 -4.80 -0.04 14.19
CA ARG A 93 -5.09 0.09 15.63
C ARG A 93 -6.33 -0.68 16.07
N GLN A 94 -7.40 -0.70 15.24
CA GLN A 94 -8.62 -1.49 15.52
C GLN A 94 -8.34 -3.00 15.53
N TRP A 95 -7.37 -3.45 14.74
CA TRP A 95 -6.92 -4.84 14.74
C TRP A 95 -5.84 -5.11 15.80
N GLY A 96 -5.45 -4.10 16.57
CA GLY A 96 -4.47 -4.20 17.65
C GLY A 96 -3.03 -4.17 17.15
N VAL A 97 -2.77 -3.82 15.90
CA VAL A 97 -1.42 -3.70 15.35
C VAL A 97 -0.85 -2.34 15.70
N ASP A 98 0.24 -2.34 16.46
CA ASP A 98 1.00 -1.15 16.78
C ASP A 98 2.14 -1.00 15.74
N VAL A 99 1.95 -0.06 14.83
CA VAL A 99 2.87 0.19 13.72
C VAL A 99 4.21 0.75 14.22
N ASP A 100 4.16 1.62 15.23
CA ASP A 100 5.37 2.28 15.73
C ASP A 100 6.31 1.27 16.40
N VAL A 101 5.77 0.36 17.19
CA VAL A 101 6.51 -0.76 17.80
C VAL A 101 7.16 -1.65 16.73
N LEU A 102 6.44 -1.98 15.67
CA LEU A 102 7.00 -2.80 14.58
C LEU A 102 8.12 -2.08 13.83
N VAL A 103 7.96 -0.80 13.57
CA VAL A 103 9.00 0.03 12.94
C VAL A 103 10.23 0.13 13.85
N GLU A 104 10.06 0.37 15.14
CA GLU A 104 11.15 0.38 16.11
C GLU A 104 11.88 -0.97 16.19
N SER A 105 11.16 -2.07 15.94
CA SER A 105 11.73 -3.43 15.90
C SER A 105 12.48 -3.74 14.59
N GLY A 106 12.46 -2.84 13.59
CA GLY A 106 13.20 -2.98 12.35
C GLY A 106 12.32 -3.20 11.10
N THR A 107 11.00 -3.30 11.22
CA THR A 107 10.10 -3.48 10.08
C THR A 107 10.04 -2.22 9.22
N VAL A 108 10.13 -2.38 7.91
CA VAL A 108 9.79 -1.31 6.96
C VAL A 108 8.27 -1.33 6.73
N TRP A 109 7.59 -0.33 7.25
CA TRP A 109 6.15 -0.17 7.11
C TRP A 109 5.82 0.83 6.01
N THR A 110 5.27 0.37 4.89
CA THR A 110 4.85 1.19 3.75
C THR A 110 3.33 1.35 3.79
N SER A 111 2.89 2.55 4.16
CA SER A 111 1.47 2.91 4.23
C SER A 111 1.08 3.70 2.98
N ILE A 112 0.19 3.13 2.18
CA ILE A 112 -0.38 3.77 0.99
C ILE A 112 -1.75 4.33 1.36
N THR A 113 -1.91 5.63 1.28
CA THR A 113 -3.14 6.33 1.71
C THR A 113 -3.65 7.26 0.61
N GLY A 114 -4.90 7.70 0.71
CA GLY A 114 -5.42 8.72 -0.20
C GLY A 114 -4.71 10.07 -0.02
N TYR A 115 -4.53 10.50 1.25
CA TYR A 115 -4.12 11.86 1.58
C TYR A 115 -3.04 11.97 2.66
N GLY A 116 -2.37 10.89 3.01
CA GLY A 116 -1.39 10.81 4.09
C GLY A 116 -2.00 10.29 5.40
N ARG A 117 -1.12 9.83 6.29
CA ARG A 117 -1.49 9.26 7.61
C ARG A 117 -1.90 10.34 8.62
N THR A 118 -1.50 11.57 8.40
CA THR A 118 -1.70 12.71 9.30
C THR A 118 -2.44 13.86 8.61
N GLY A 119 -2.81 14.88 9.36
CA GLY A 119 -3.50 16.05 8.86
C GLY A 119 -5.03 15.88 8.74
N PRO A 120 -5.73 16.94 8.32
CA PRO A 120 -7.20 17.00 8.34
C PRO A 120 -7.87 16.03 7.39
N ARG A 121 -7.19 15.57 6.34
CA ARG A 121 -7.70 14.64 5.34
C ARG A 121 -7.28 13.18 5.55
N SER A 122 -6.55 12.85 6.63
CA SER A 122 -6.02 11.51 6.89
C SER A 122 -7.08 10.41 7.00
N SER A 123 -8.32 10.77 7.33
CA SER A 123 -9.46 9.84 7.34
C SER A 123 -10.20 9.78 5.99
N GLY A 124 -9.82 10.61 5.01
CA GLY A 124 -10.41 10.64 3.69
C GLY A 124 -10.12 9.35 2.91
N VAL A 125 -11.08 9.00 2.06
CA VAL A 125 -10.90 7.92 1.08
C VAL A 125 -10.65 8.57 -0.27
N ALA A 126 -9.69 8.07 -1.01
CA ALA A 126 -9.48 8.40 -2.41
C ALA A 126 -9.02 7.16 -3.16
N PHE A 127 -9.39 7.10 -4.41
CA PHE A 127 -8.87 6.20 -5.42
C PHE A 127 -8.02 6.98 -6.41
N GLY A 128 -7.46 6.31 -7.40
CA GLY A 128 -6.50 6.92 -8.31
C GLY A 128 -6.98 8.19 -9.00
N ASP A 129 -8.27 8.26 -9.39
CA ASP A 129 -8.85 9.41 -10.07
C ASP A 129 -9.08 10.58 -9.11
N ASP A 130 -9.72 10.33 -7.94
CA ASP A 130 -9.95 11.37 -6.93
C ASP A 130 -8.64 11.98 -6.46
N ALA A 131 -7.65 11.14 -6.25
CA ALA A 131 -6.32 11.54 -5.80
C ALA A 131 -5.57 12.32 -6.89
N ALA A 132 -5.69 11.91 -8.15
CA ALA A 132 -5.07 12.60 -9.28
C ALA A 132 -5.59 14.04 -9.37
N ILE A 133 -6.92 14.22 -9.39
CA ILE A 133 -7.54 15.56 -9.39
C ILE A 133 -7.12 16.36 -8.15
N SER A 134 -7.18 15.74 -6.98
CA SER A 134 -6.82 16.39 -5.72
C SER A 134 -5.36 16.83 -5.66
N GLY A 135 -4.47 16.12 -6.35
CA GLY A 135 -3.06 16.45 -6.51
C GLY A 135 -2.76 17.46 -7.63
N GLY A 136 -3.77 17.86 -8.41
CA GLY A 136 -3.57 18.76 -9.56
C GLY A 136 -3.15 18.06 -10.84
N LEU A 137 -3.25 16.72 -10.90
CA LEU A 137 -2.90 15.92 -12.08
C LEU A 137 -4.16 15.65 -12.92
N PHE A 138 -4.56 16.61 -13.74
CA PHE A 138 -5.71 16.53 -14.63
C PHE A 138 -5.49 17.38 -15.89
N LEU A 139 -6.26 17.15 -16.94
CA LEU A 139 -6.29 17.97 -18.14
C LEU A 139 -7.21 19.17 -17.91
N GLU A 140 -6.77 20.37 -18.31
CA GLU A 140 -7.56 21.60 -18.15
C GLU A 140 -8.48 21.85 -19.34
N ASP A 141 -8.03 21.54 -20.58
CA ASP A 141 -8.80 21.76 -21.79
C ASP A 141 -8.61 20.60 -22.79
N PRO A 142 -9.63 19.77 -23.04
CA PRO A 142 -10.87 19.68 -22.24
C PRO A 142 -10.62 19.17 -20.83
N LEU A 143 -11.44 19.58 -19.87
CA LEU A 143 -11.35 19.09 -18.50
C LEU A 143 -11.52 17.57 -18.47
N GLY A 144 -10.55 16.85 -17.91
CA GLY A 144 -10.56 15.40 -17.89
C GLY A 144 -9.43 14.76 -17.11
N PHE A 145 -9.51 13.43 -17.01
CA PHE A 145 -8.44 12.64 -16.41
C PHE A 145 -7.25 12.52 -17.38
N VAL A 146 -6.04 12.54 -16.84
CA VAL A 146 -4.81 12.28 -17.62
C VAL A 146 -4.78 10.83 -18.12
N ALA A 147 -5.19 9.90 -17.26
CA ALA A 147 -5.35 8.48 -17.56
C ALA A 147 -6.24 7.84 -16.49
N ASP A 148 -6.67 6.59 -16.71
CA ASP A 148 -7.49 5.81 -15.78
C ASP A 148 -6.73 5.56 -14.47
N ALA A 149 -7.27 6.06 -13.37
CA ALA A 149 -6.78 5.89 -11.99
C ALA A 149 -5.26 6.08 -11.84
N VAL A 150 -4.67 7.03 -12.59
CA VAL A 150 -3.20 7.17 -12.77
C VAL A 150 -2.41 7.31 -11.47
N ALA A 151 -3.02 7.86 -10.42
CA ALA A 151 -2.35 7.98 -9.12
C ALA A 151 -2.11 6.61 -8.45
N ASP A 152 -2.91 5.57 -8.74
CA ASP A 152 -2.70 4.23 -8.19
C ASP A 152 -1.39 3.60 -8.68
N PRO A 153 -1.17 3.37 -10.00
CA PRO A 153 0.06 2.76 -10.46
C PRO A 153 1.29 3.62 -10.17
N ALA A 154 1.18 4.95 -10.25
CA ALA A 154 2.27 5.84 -9.91
C ALA A 154 2.69 5.70 -8.44
N THR A 155 1.71 5.66 -7.52
CA THR A 155 1.98 5.48 -6.09
C THR A 155 2.50 4.09 -5.78
N GLY A 156 1.96 3.04 -6.41
CA GLY A 156 2.45 1.68 -6.24
C GLY A 156 3.93 1.54 -6.64
N LEU A 157 4.32 2.16 -7.76
CA LEU A 157 5.70 2.21 -8.21
C LEU A 157 6.60 2.98 -7.23
N LEU A 158 6.19 4.19 -6.83
CA LEU A 158 6.95 5.01 -5.88
C LEU A 158 7.11 4.29 -4.55
N ALA A 159 6.04 3.69 -4.02
CA ALA A 159 6.06 2.93 -2.77
C ALA A 159 7.06 1.76 -2.83
N ALA A 160 7.09 1.02 -3.95
CA ALA A 160 8.06 -0.07 -4.13
C ALA A 160 9.51 0.43 -4.12
N VAL A 161 9.79 1.53 -4.83
CA VAL A 161 11.13 2.14 -4.87
C VAL A 161 11.57 2.61 -3.48
N LEU A 162 10.70 3.32 -2.76
CA LEU A 162 10.98 3.79 -1.40
C LEU A 162 11.18 2.62 -0.42
N THR A 163 10.37 1.56 -0.53
CA THR A 163 10.52 0.35 0.29
C THR A 163 11.87 -0.32 0.07
N LEU A 164 12.27 -0.50 -1.20
CA LEU A 164 13.58 -1.08 -1.53
C LEU A 164 14.75 -0.18 -1.06
N ALA A 165 14.58 1.13 -1.09
CA ALA A 165 15.58 2.07 -0.57
C ALA A 165 15.66 1.99 0.97
N ALA A 166 14.53 1.92 1.66
CA ALA A 166 14.47 1.77 3.11
C ALA A 166 15.12 0.46 3.59
N LEU A 167 14.85 -0.66 2.92
CA LEU A 167 15.47 -1.96 3.23
C LEU A 167 17.01 -1.91 3.21
N LYS A 168 17.61 -1.08 2.34
CA LYS A 168 19.08 -0.93 2.28
C LYS A 168 19.66 -0.24 3.52
N SER A 169 18.86 0.49 4.27
CA SER A 169 19.31 1.17 5.50
C SER A 169 19.55 0.19 6.66
N GLY A 170 18.96 -1.01 6.60
CA GLY A 170 18.99 -2.01 7.67
C GLY A 170 18.24 -1.60 8.94
N ARG A 171 17.34 -0.62 8.84
CA ARG A 171 16.52 -0.12 9.96
C ARG A 171 15.05 -0.11 9.58
N GLY A 172 14.16 -0.12 10.59
CA GLY A 172 12.74 0.10 10.37
C GLY A 172 12.44 1.54 9.90
N HIS A 173 11.44 1.66 9.07
CA HIS A 173 10.96 2.92 8.53
C HIS A 173 9.45 2.91 8.41
N LEU A 174 8.81 4.03 8.75
CA LEU A 174 7.43 4.30 8.37
C LEU A 174 7.44 5.17 7.11
N LEU A 175 7.00 4.60 5.99
CA LEU A 175 6.87 5.29 4.72
C LEU A 175 5.39 5.67 4.52
N ASP A 176 5.09 6.96 4.58
CA ASP A 176 3.75 7.50 4.31
C ASP A 176 3.69 7.96 2.84
N VAL A 177 3.11 7.14 1.98
CA VAL A 177 3.04 7.37 0.54
C VAL A 177 1.60 7.64 0.14
N SER A 178 1.23 8.91 -0.04
CA SER A 178 -0.14 9.26 -0.40
C SER A 178 -0.35 9.36 -1.90
N LEU A 179 -1.51 8.91 -2.38
CA LEU A 179 -1.88 9.00 -3.78
C LEU A 179 -1.92 10.47 -4.25
N ALA A 180 -2.56 11.35 -3.48
CA ALA A 180 -2.66 12.77 -3.81
C ALA A 180 -1.28 13.47 -3.78
N GLY A 181 -0.39 13.08 -2.86
CA GLY A 181 0.98 13.58 -2.82
C GLY A 181 1.79 13.15 -4.03
N THR A 182 1.68 11.87 -4.42
CA THR A 182 2.32 11.35 -5.64
C THR A 182 1.79 12.06 -6.89
N ALA A 183 0.47 12.25 -7.00
CA ALA A 183 -0.14 12.97 -8.11
C ALA A 183 0.37 14.42 -8.19
N ARG A 184 0.46 15.13 -7.06
CA ARG A 184 1.00 16.49 -7.00
C ARG A 184 2.45 16.55 -7.46
N TRP A 185 3.26 15.59 -7.03
CA TRP A 185 4.66 15.51 -7.45
C TRP A 185 4.77 15.32 -8.97
N LEU A 186 3.93 14.47 -9.56
CA LEU A 186 3.88 14.25 -11.02
C LEU A 186 3.36 15.46 -11.78
N ALA A 187 2.42 16.22 -11.21
CA ALA A 187 1.91 17.45 -11.81
C ALA A 187 2.96 18.58 -11.88
N GLY A 188 4.12 18.40 -11.24
CA GLY A 188 5.25 19.34 -11.36
C GLY A 188 5.30 20.42 -10.28
N ASP A 189 4.46 20.36 -9.25
CA ASP A 189 4.46 21.34 -8.16
C ASP A 189 5.67 21.18 -7.20
N GLY A 190 6.50 20.17 -7.43
CA GLY A 190 7.84 19.95 -6.83
C GLY A 190 7.96 20.05 -5.30
N ARG A 191 6.90 20.45 -4.62
CA ARG A 191 6.85 20.60 -3.18
C ARG A 191 6.24 19.35 -2.57
N MET A 192 7.10 18.51 -1.99
CA MET A 192 6.61 17.53 -1.02
C MET A 192 5.79 18.28 0.01
N VAL A 193 4.56 17.86 0.24
CA VAL A 193 3.72 18.43 1.30
C VAL A 193 4.25 17.89 2.61
N ASP A 194 4.72 18.79 3.47
CA ASP A 194 5.06 18.49 4.86
C ASP A 194 3.84 18.00 5.65
#